data_294f64a8974e4ea96db51f641b312cf2
#
_entry.id   294f64a8974e4ea96db51f641b312cf2
#
_cell.length_a   1.000
_cell.length_b   1.000
_cell.length_c   1.000
_cell.angle_alpha   90.00
_cell.angle_beta   90.00
_cell.angle_gamma   90.00
#
_symmetry.space_group_name_H-M   'P 1'
#
loop_
_entity.id
_entity.type
_entity.pdbx_description
1 polymer ?
#
loop_
_entity_poly.entity_id
_entity_poly.type
_entity_poly.pdbx_seq_one_letter_code
_entity_poly.pdbx_strand_id
1 'polypeptide(L)'
;RCTCARRLLVRRGEAGDAFLSRLVTVSQRLIPAAWDAEPQPFLGGLISEQAAQKVHQAWLQRVAAGAATLLEPRLLQAGTSLLTPGIVDMSDVAQVEDEEVFGPLLGVWRYDTFEEAIALANATRFGLSCGLISPEREKFDRLLLEARAGIVNWNKPLTGAASTAPFGGTGASGNHRPGAWYAADYCAWPMASLESPTLTLPASLNPGLDFRAGEAS
;
A
#
# COMPACT_ATOMS: atom_id res chain seq x y z
N ARG A 1 -5.85 5.23 -7.13
CA ARG A 1 -5.41 5.55 -5.77
C ARG A 1 -4.27 4.63 -5.33
N CYS A 2 -3.31 5.15 -4.59
CA CYS A 2 -2.16 4.38 -4.11
C CYS A 2 -2.54 3.27 -3.11
N THR A 3 -3.61 3.45 -2.33
CA THR A 3 -4.12 2.46 -1.36
C THR A 3 -5.19 1.53 -1.94
N CYS A 4 -5.46 1.58 -3.24
CA CYS A 4 -6.40 0.66 -3.87
C CYS A 4 -5.82 -0.77 -3.90
N ALA A 5 -6.59 -1.77 -3.51
CA ALA A 5 -6.15 -3.15 -3.52
C ALA A 5 -5.85 -3.63 -4.95
N ARG A 6 -4.66 -4.18 -5.17
CA ARG A 6 -4.22 -4.78 -6.43
C ARG A 6 -3.96 -6.27 -6.31
N ARG A 7 -3.86 -6.74 -5.07
CA ARG A 7 -3.67 -8.14 -4.72
C ARG A 7 -4.79 -8.56 -3.77
N LEU A 8 -5.45 -9.66 -4.06
CA LEU A 8 -6.50 -10.25 -3.26
C LEU A 8 -6.12 -11.68 -2.93
N LEU A 9 -6.00 -11.98 -1.66
CA LEU A 9 -5.69 -13.32 -1.18
C LEU A 9 -7.00 -13.98 -0.73
N VAL A 10 -7.34 -15.12 -1.33
CA VAL A 10 -8.62 -15.80 -1.09
C VAL A 10 -8.36 -17.26 -0.74
N ARG A 11 -8.91 -17.72 0.38
CA ARG A 11 -8.79 -19.11 0.79
C ARG A 11 -9.38 -20.05 -0.25
N ARG A 12 -8.71 -21.17 -0.52
CA ARG A 12 -9.25 -22.24 -1.38
C ARG A 12 -10.51 -22.85 -0.75
N GLY A 13 -11.37 -23.40 -1.59
CA GLY A 13 -12.60 -24.09 -1.21
C GLY A 13 -13.87 -23.28 -1.50
N GLU A 14 -15.01 -23.90 -1.24
CA GLU A 14 -16.34 -23.46 -1.65
C GLU A 14 -16.66 -22.00 -1.24
N ALA A 15 -16.31 -21.59 -0.02
CA ALA A 15 -16.55 -20.23 0.45
C ALA A 15 -15.75 -19.17 -0.34
N GLY A 16 -14.48 -19.50 -0.66
CA GLY A 16 -13.63 -18.63 -1.47
C GLY A 16 -14.12 -18.55 -2.92
N ASP A 17 -14.58 -19.67 -3.47
CA ASP A 17 -15.11 -19.73 -4.85
C ASP A 17 -16.42 -18.94 -4.96
N ALA A 18 -17.32 -19.08 -3.98
CA ALA A 18 -18.54 -18.30 -3.90
C ALA A 18 -18.26 -16.79 -3.78
N PHE A 19 -17.27 -16.42 -2.98
CA PHE A 19 -16.82 -15.02 -2.85
C PHE A 19 -16.31 -14.48 -4.19
N LEU A 20 -15.43 -15.19 -4.88
CA LEU A 20 -14.90 -14.76 -6.18
C LEU A 20 -15.99 -14.65 -7.23
N SER A 21 -16.91 -15.61 -7.30
CA SER A 21 -18.07 -15.56 -8.19
C SER A 21 -18.90 -14.30 -7.96
N ARG A 22 -19.15 -13.96 -6.69
CA ARG A 22 -19.90 -12.74 -6.33
C ARG A 22 -19.11 -11.48 -6.69
N LEU A 23 -17.81 -11.46 -6.43
CA LEU A 23 -16.94 -10.34 -6.78
C LEU A 23 -16.95 -10.08 -8.29
N VAL A 24 -16.80 -11.11 -9.12
CA VAL A 24 -16.89 -11.01 -10.58
C VAL A 24 -18.24 -10.45 -11.01
N THR A 25 -19.35 -11.00 -10.48
CA THR A 25 -20.69 -10.55 -10.80
C THR A 25 -20.91 -9.07 -10.49
N VAL A 26 -20.40 -8.58 -9.38
CA VAL A 26 -20.49 -7.15 -9.01
C VAL A 26 -19.59 -6.31 -9.91
N SER A 27 -18.36 -6.76 -10.14
CA SER A 27 -17.36 -6.03 -10.93
C SER A 27 -17.76 -5.86 -12.40
N GLN A 28 -18.46 -6.82 -12.97
CA GLN A 28 -19.00 -6.75 -14.35
C GLN A 28 -19.97 -5.57 -14.56
N ARG A 29 -20.59 -5.09 -13.49
CA ARG A 29 -21.55 -3.97 -13.54
C ARG A 29 -20.88 -2.60 -13.43
N LEU A 30 -19.58 -2.57 -13.17
CA LEU A 30 -18.81 -1.34 -13.01
C LEU A 30 -18.34 -0.86 -14.39
N ILE A 31 -19.17 -0.10 -15.07
CA ILE A 31 -18.86 0.48 -16.38
C ILE A 31 -18.27 1.89 -16.16
N PRO A 32 -17.03 2.13 -16.60
CA PRO A 32 -16.45 3.47 -16.53
C PRO A 32 -17.10 4.40 -17.54
N ALA A 33 -17.28 5.66 -17.16
CA ALA A 33 -17.81 6.69 -18.03
C ALA A 33 -17.17 8.06 -17.71
N ALA A 34 -17.50 9.08 -18.48
CA ALA A 34 -17.10 10.45 -18.20
C ALA A 34 -17.66 10.91 -16.85
N TRP A 35 -16.98 11.87 -16.23
CA TRP A 35 -17.32 12.38 -14.88
C TRP A 35 -18.71 13.04 -14.81
N ASP A 36 -19.21 13.53 -15.94
CA ASP A 36 -20.49 14.20 -16.13
C ASP A 36 -21.59 13.31 -16.75
N ALA A 37 -21.30 12.00 -16.89
CA ALA A 37 -22.29 11.05 -17.39
C ALA A 37 -23.43 10.80 -16.40
N GLU A 38 -24.63 10.61 -16.96
CA GLU A 38 -25.82 10.23 -16.18
C GLU A 38 -26.29 8.81 -16.57
N PRO A 39 -26.54 7.91 -15.60
CA PRO A 39 -26.30 8.06 -14.17
C PRO A 39 -24.79 8.17 -13.83
N GLN A 40 -24.48 8.83 -12.72
CA GLN A 40 -23.09 9.02 -12.29
C GLN A 40 -22.34 7.68 -12.21
N PRO A 41 -21.22 7.53 -12.91
CA PRO A 41 -20.45 6.28 -12.91
C PRO A 41 -19.70 6.08 -11.58
N PHE A 42 -19.53 4.81 -11.17
CA PHE A 42 -18.70 4.48 -10.00
C PHE A 42 -17.22 4.78 -10.26
N LEU A 43 -16.75 4.60 -11.49
CA LEU A 43 -15.37 4.91 -11.87
C LEU A 43 -15.32 5.66 -13.19
N GLY A 44 -14.37 6.56 -13.31
CA GLY A 44 -14.06 7.27 -14.55
C GLY A 44 -12.94 6.60 -15.34
N GLY A 45 -12.45 7.30 -16.35
CA GLY A 45 -11.27 6.90 -17.10
C GLY A 45 -9.98 6.98 -16.28
N LEU A 46 -8.95 6.30 -16.72
CA LEU A 46 -7.60 6.44 -16.21
C LEU A 46 -7.04 7.83 -16.59
N ILE A 47 -5.87 8.17 -16.04
CA ILE A 47 -5.24 9.48 -16.29
C ILE A 47 -4.97 9.76 -17.79
N SER A 48 -4.80 8.72 -18.59
CA SER A 48 -4.60 8.84 -20.05
C SER A 48 -4.97 7.54 -20.76
N GLU A 49 -5.19 7.62 -22.08
CA GLU A 49 -5.34 6.45 -22.94
C GLU A 49 -4.14 5.50 -22.81
N GLN A 50 -2.92 6.04 -22.80
CA GLN A 50 -1.71 5.25 -22.66
C GLN A 50 -1.70 4.48 -21.31
N ALA A 51 -2.20 5.07 -20.24
CA ALA A 51 -2.34 4.38 -18.94
C ALA A 51 -3.33 3.22 -19.04
N ALA A 52 -4.47 3.41 -19.73
CA ALA A 52 -5.44 2.34 -19.95
C ALA A 52 -4.86 1.19 -20.79
N GLN A 53 -4.14 1.54 -21.86
CA GLN A 53 -3.44 0.56 -22.71
C GLN A 53 -2.38 -0.23 -21.92
N LYS A 54 -1.59 0.41 -21.04
CA LYS A 54 -0.61 -0.26 -20.19
C LYS A 54 -1.28 -1.27 -19.25
N VAL A 55 -2.41 -0.94 -18.64
CA VAL A 55 -3.15 -1.85 -17.78
C VAL A 55 -3.70 -3.04 -18.58
N HIS A 56 -4.24 -2.78 -19.77
CA HIS A 56 -4.72 -3.84 -20.65
C HIS A 56 -3.57 -4.76 -21.11
N GLN A 57 -2.41 -4.20 -21.45
CA GLN A 57 -1.22 -5.00 -21.80
C GLN A 57 -0.71 -5.83 -20.61
N ALA A 58 -0.74 -5.28 -19.39
CA ALA A 58 -0.37 -6.02 -18.19
C ALA A 58 -1.29 -7.22 -17.96
N TRP A 59 -2.60 -7.09 -18.26
CA TRP A 59 -3.50 -8.24 -18.24
C TRP A 59 -3.08 -9.30 -19.28
N LEU A 60 -2.82 -8.94 -20.53
CA LEU A 60 -2.37 -9.87 -21.57
C LEU A 60 -1.07 -10.58 -21.17
N GLN A 61 -0.12 -9.86 -20.61
CA GLN A 61 1.15 -10.43 -20.14
C GLN A 61 0.92 -11.47 -19.01
N ARG A 62 0.03 -11.19 -18.06
CA ARG A 62 -0.34 -12.14 -17.00
C ARG A 62 -1.00 -13.40 -17.55
N VAL A 63 -1.90 -13.24 -18.51
CA VAL A 63 -2.54 -14.39 -19.19
C VAL A 63 -1.49 -15.21 -19.97
N ALA A 64 -0.58 -14.56 -20.67
CA ALA A 64 0.50 -15.24 -21.37
C ALA A 64 1.46 -15.96 -20.42
N ALA A 65 1.61 -15.48 -19.17
CA ALA A 65 2.37 -16.13 -18.12
C ALA A 65 1.62 -17.26 -17.39
N GLY A 66 0.36 -17.55 -17.79
CA GLY A 66 -0.43 -18.66 -17.24
C GLY A 66 -1.55 -18.26 -16.27
N ALA A 67 -1.81 -16.95 -16.08
CA ALA A 67 -2.93 -16.51 -15.24
C ALA A 67 -4.29 -16.84 -15.88
N ALA A 68 -5.24 -17.26 -15.07
CA ALA A 68 -6.61 -17.49 -15.52
C ALA A 68 -7.42 -16.17 -15.44
N THR A 69 -8.06 -15.78 -16.53
CA THR A 69 -8.94 -14.60 -16.54
C THR A 69 -10.27 -14.92 -15.88
N LEU A 70 -10.58 -14.26 -14.75
CA LEU A 70 -11.89 -14.33 -14.09
C LEU A 70 -12.82 -13.22 -14.60
N LEU A 71 -12.28 -12.06 -14.94
CA LEU A 71 -13.00 -10.95 -15.58
C LEU A 71 -12.05 -10.24 -16.54
N GLU A 72 -12.44 -10.18 -17.82
CA GLU A 72 -11.66 -9.51 -18.85
C GLU A 72 -11.81 -7.98 -18.78
N PRO A 73 -10.71 -7.22 -18.69
CA PRO A 73 -10.76 -5.77 -18.84
C PRO A 73 -10.93 -5.38 -20.30
N ARG A 74 -11.80 -4.42 -20.59
CA ARG A 74 -12.09 -3.96 -21.96
C ARG A 74 -11.85 -2.47 -22.09
N LEU A 75 -11.11 -2.09 -23.13
CA LEU A 75 -11.05 -0.71 -23.59
C LEU A 75 -12.37 -0.39 -24.29
N LEU A 76 -13.16 0.52 -23.74
CA LEU A 76 -14.54 0.76 -24.20
C LEU A 76 -14.59 1.59 -25.47
N GLN A 77 -13.66 2.54 -25.65
CA GLN A 77 -13.65 3.44 -26.78
C GLN A 77 -12.22 3.81 -27.14
N ALA A 78 -11.88 3.69 -28.42
CA ALA A 78 -10.58 4.12 -28.94
C ALA A 78 -10.37 5.64 -28.72
N GLY A 79 -9.15 6.03 -28.38
CA GLY A 79 -8.81 7.42 -28.10
C GLY A 79 -9.25 7.89 -26.70
N THR A 80 -9.75 6.98 -25.86
CA THR A 80 -10.17 7.32 -24.49
C THR A 80 -9.42 6.48 -23.46
N SER A 81 -9.51 6.89 -22.19
CA SER A 81 -8.93 6.18 -21.06
C SER A 81 -9.93 5.27 -20.32
N LEU A 82 -11.05 4.95 -20.95
CA LEU A 82 -12.13 4.16 -20.37
C LEU A 82 -11.80 2.66 -20.46
N LEU A 83 -11.43 2.07 -19.32
CA LEU A 83 -11.11 0.65 -19.17
C LEU A 83 -11.98 0.03 -18.08
N THR A 84 -12.69 -1.06 -18.41
CA THR A 84 -13.48 -1.80 -17.41
C THR A 84 -12.56 -2.54 -16.42
N PRO A 85 -13.04 -2.88 -15.22
CA PRO A 85 -12.28 -3.71 -14.28
C PRO A 85 -11.90 -5.07 -14.88
N GLY A 86 -10.69 -5.54 -14.55
CA GLY A 86 -10.22 -6.88 -14.84
C GLY A 86 -9.87 -7.62 -13.55
N ILE A 87 -10.06 -8.95 -13.55
CA ILE A 87 -9.69 -9.83 -12.44
C ILE A 87 -8.99 -11.06 -13.03
N VAL A 88 -7.82 -11.38 -12.53
CA VAL A 88 -7.03 -12.54 -12.95
C VAL A 88 -6.63 -13.39 -11.76
N ASP A 89 -6.76 -14.70 -11.87
CA ASP A 89 -6.21 -15.65 -10.89
C ASP A 89 -4.74 -15.93 -11.25
N MET A 90 -3.85 -15.57 -10.33
CA MET A 90 -2.41 -15.66 -10.44
C MET A 90 -1.83 -16.89 -9.75
N SER A 91 -2.68 -17.76 -9.19
CA SER A 91 -2.26 -18.88 -8.32
C SER A 91 -1.33 -19.87 -9.01
N ASP A 92 -1.49 -20.08 -10.30
CA ASP A 92 -0.70 -21.03 -11.08
C ASP A 92 0.44 -20.36 -11.87
N VAL A 93 0.66 -19.07 -11.70
CA VAL A 93 1.74 -18.34 -12.35
C VAL A 93 3.04 -18.56 -11.58
N ALA A 94 4.00 -19.26 -12.19
CA ALA A 94 5.24 -19.66 -11.53
C ALA A 94 6.16 -18.45 -11.19
N GLN A 95 6.18 -17.44 -12.03
CA GLN A 95 6.98 -16.24 -11.82
C GLN A 95 6.11 -15.01 -12.08
N VAL A 96 5.85 -14.25 -11.03
CA VAL A 96 5.10 -13.01 -11.10
C VAL A 96 6.07 -11.85 -10.96
N GLU A 97 6.10 -10.97 -11.95
CA GLU A 97 6.82 -9.70 -11.81
C GLU A 97 6.19 -8.87 -10.68
N ASP A 98 7.03 -8.44 -9.73
CA ASP A 98 6.61 -7.60 -8.62
C ASP A 98 6.52 -6.12 -9.06
N GLU A 99 5.67 -5.88 -10.06
CA GLU A 99 5.39 -4.56 -10.63
C GLU A 99 3.96 -4.13 -10.30
N GLU A 100 3.82 -2.85 -9.92
CA GLU A 100 2.51 -2.27 -9.65
C GLU A 100 1.81 -1.88 -10.96
N VAL A 101 0.66 -2.50 -11.21
CA VAL A 101 -0.24 -2.09 -12.31
C VAL A 101 -1.23 -1.06 -11.77
N PHE A 102 -0.98 0.21 -12.06
CA PHE A 102 -1.76 1.33 -11.53
C PHE A 102 -3.06 1.55 -12.30
N GLY A 103 -4.04 0.69 -12.07
CA GLY A 103 -5.34 0.70 -12.75
C GLY A 103 -6.30 -0.36 -12.22
N PRO A 104 -7.48 -0.53 -12.84
CA PRO A 104 -8.52 -1.42 -12.38
C PRO A 104 -8.27 -2.89 -12.76
N LEU A 105 -7.09 -3.42 -12.43
CA LEU A 105 -6.72 -4.82 -12.63
C LEU A 105 -6.36 -5.45 -11.29
N LEU A 106 -7.14 -6.44 -10.86
CA LEU A 106 -6.97 -7.15 -9.61
C LEU A 106 -6.36 -8.53 -9.85
N GLY A 107 -5.24 -8.82 -9.21
CA GLY A 107 -4.68 -10.16 -9.12
C GLY A 107 -5.23 -10.90 -7.91
N VAL A 108 -5.62 -12.16 -8.10
CA VAL A 108 -6.10 -13.06 -7.06
C VAL A 108 -5.04 -14.14 -6.82
N TRP A 109 -4.75 -14.44 -5.57
CA TRP A 109 -3.94 -15.60 -5.16
C TRP A 109 -4.74 -16.46 -4.21
N ARG A 110 -4.70 -17.77 -4.40
CA ARG A 110 -5.41 -18.72 -3.56
C ARG A 110 -4.45 -19.32 -2.54
N TYR A 111 -4.93 -19.44 -1.30
CA TYR A 111 -4.16 -19.98 -0.19
C TYR A 111 -4.95 -21.03 0.60
N ASP A 112 -4.27 -21.93 1.30
CA ASP A 112 -4.86 -22.97 2.13
C ASP A 112 -4.82 -22.62 3.62
N THR A 113 -3.72 -22.05 4.11
CA THR A 113 -3.54 -21.68 5.52
C THR A 113 -3.37 -20.18 5.71
N PHE A 114 -3.68 -19.68 6.90
CA PHE A 114 -3.50 -18.26 7.19
C PHE A 114 -2.03 -17.85 7.21
N GLU A 115 -1.14 -18.77 7.55
CA GLU A 115 0.33 -18.60 7.44
C GLU A 115 0.74 -18.31 6.01
N GLU A 116 0.23 -19.10 5.08
CA GLU A 116 0.46 -18.90 3.66
C GLU A 116 -0.07 -17.55 3.18
N ALA A 117 -1.25 -17.14 3.64
CA ALA A 117 -1.81 -15.84 3.32
C ALA A 117 -0.90 -14.69 3.78
N ILE A 118 -0.33 -14.76 5.00
CA ILE A 118 0.61 -13.77 5.51
C ILE A 118 1.91 -13.78 4.68
N ALA A 119 2.43 -14.97 4.36
CA ALA A 119 3.62 -15.10 3.52
C ALA A 119 3.39 -14.47 2.13
N LEU A 120 2.27 -14.77 1.49
CA LEU A 120 1.88 -14.18 0.21
C LEU A 120 1.68 -12.65 0.32
N ALA A 121 1.06 -12.16 1.39
CA ALA A 121 0.88 -10.73 1.60
C ALA A 121 2.22 -10.00 1.64
N ASN A 122 3.22 -10.60 2.26
CA ASN A 122 4.57 -10.04 2.40
C ASN A 122 5.50 -10.34 1.20
N ALA A 123 5.10 -11.20 0.27
CA ALA A 123 5.89 -11.55 -0.92
C ALA A 123 5.81 -10.45 -2.00
N THR A 124 6.24 -9.26 -1.64
CA THR A 124 6.33 -8.08 -2.53
C THR A 124 7.30 -7.08 -1.95
N ARG A 125 7.94 -6.29 -2.81
CA ARG A 125 8.78 -5.15 -2.39
C ARG A 125 7.95 -3.94 -1.91
N PHE A 126 6.65 -3.91 -2.20
CA PHE A 126 5.73 -2.86 -1.79
C PHE A 126 5.14 -3.13 -0.41
N GLY A 127 4.71 -2.07 0.26
CA GLY A 127 4.16 -2.20 1.61
C GLY A 127 3.43 -0.93 2.07
N LEU A 128 2.53 -0.38 1.23
CA LEU A 128 1.76 0.80 1.63
C LEU A 128 0.57 0.41 2.51
N SER A 129 -0.31 -0.45 2.01
CA SER A 129 -1.53 -0.83 2.72
C SER A 129 -1.85 -2.31 2.58
N CYS A 130 -2.33 -2.89 3.65
CA CYS A 130 -2.81 -4.26 3.75
C CYS A 130 -4.11 -4.28 4.58
N GLY A 131 -4.92 -5.30 4.44
CA GLY A 131 -6.12 -5.45 5.27
C GLY A 131 -6.64 -6.86 5.30
N LEU A 132 -7.39 -7.15 6.34
CA LEU A 132 -8.07 -8.43 6.56
C LEU A 132 -9.57 -8.22 6.62
N ILE A 133 -10.30 -9.06 5.92
CA ILE A 133 -11.74 -9.24 6.07
C ILE A 133 -11.94 -10.58 6.78
N SER A 134 -12.32 -10.55 8.04
CA SER A 134 -12.50 -11.74 8.87
C SER A 134 -13.31 -11.41 10.12
N PRO A 135 -14.15 -12.28 10.63
CA PRO A 135 -14.76 -12.13 11.95
C PRO A 135 -13.77 -12.37 13.11
N GLU A 136 -12.61 -12.99 12.84
CA GLU A 136 -11.67 -13.46 13.86
C GLU A 136 -10.66 -12.38 14.23
N ARG A 137 -10.79 -11.81 15.43
CA ARG A 137 -9.90 -10.79 15.95
C ARG A 137 -8.45 -11.28 16.06
N GLU A 138 -8.24 -12.52 16.47
CA GLU A 138 -6.91 -13.13 16.63
C GLU A 138 -6.12 -13.17 15.31
N LYS A 139 -6.81 -13.44 14.19
CA LYS A 139 -6.19 -13.38 12.86
C LYS A 139 -5.75 -11.96 12.50
N PHE A 140 -6.54 -10.96 12.88
CA PHE A 140 -6.15 -9.58 12.65
C PHE A 140 -4.96 -9.17 13.51
N ASP A 141 -4.96 -9.51 14.79
CA ASP A 141 -3.87 -9.18 15.71
C ASP A 141 -2.54 -9.80 15.21
N ARG A 142 -2.61 -11.03 14.71
CA ARG A 142 -1.47 -11.68 14.08
C ARG A 142 -1.04 -10.97 12.79
N LEU A 143 -1.97 -10.66 11.89
CA LEU A 143 -1.63 -9.91 10.67
C LEU A 143 -1.02 -8.55 10.98
N LEU A 144 -1.53 -7.84 11.99
CA LEU A 144 -1.03 -6.53 12.40
C LEU A 144 0.45 -6.58 12.82
N LEU A 145 0.88 -7.68 13.43
CA LEU A 145 2.27 -7.88 13.85
C LEU A 145 3.18 -8.35 12.71
N GLU A 146 2.66 -9.13 11.78
CA GLU A 146 3.48 -9.80 10.77
C GLU A 146 3.44 -9.10 9.39
N ALA A 147 2.45 -8.24 9.11
CA ALA A 147 2.34 -7.56 7.83
C ALA A 147 3.42 -6.49 7.65
N ARG A 148 4.06 -6.49 6.49
CA ARG A 148 5.05 -5.47 6.08
C ARG A 148 4.35 -4.33 5.34
N ALA A 149 3.47 -3.62 6.05
CA ALA A 149 2.71 -2.50 5.49
C ALA A 149 2.62 -1.34 6.49
N GLY A 150 2.57 -0.12 5.98
CA GLY A 150 2.42 1.08 6.81
C GLY A 150 0.98 1.32 7.27
N ILE A 151 0.00 0.72 6.59
CA ILE A 151 -1.42 0.78 6.94
C ILE A 151 -1.96 -0.64 6.96
N VAL A 152 -2.54 -1.06 8.08
CA VAL A 152 -3.15 -2.38 8.23
C VAL A 152 -4.57 -2.21 8.77
N ASN A 153 -5.57 -2.58 7.96
CA ASN A 153 -6.97 -2.38 8.30
C ASN A 153 -7.70 -3.70 8.57
N TRP A 154 -8.64 -3.69 9.50
CA TRP A 154 -9.53 -4.82 9.78
C TRP A 154 -10.98 -4.47 9.48
N ASN A 155 -11.61 -5.24 8.56
CA ASN A 155 -13.01 -5.05 8.15
C ASN A 155 -13.34 -3.60 7.76
N LYS A 156 -12.35 -2.91 7.19
CA LYS A 156 -12.46 -1.54 6.67
C LYS A 156 -11.84 -1.45 5.27
N PRO A 157 -12.31 -0.52 4.43
CA PRO A 157 -11.66 -0.26 3.15
C PRO A 157 -10.17 0.08 3.33
N LEU A 158 -9.36 -0.26 2.36
CA LEU A 158 -7.94 0.15 2.31
C LEU A 158 -7.79 1.60 1.83
N THR A 159 -8.74 2.09 1.06
CA THR A 159 -8.73 3.45 0.52
C THR A 159 -9.19 4.46 1.58
N GLY A 160 -8.50 5.57 1.63
CA GLY A 160 -8.73 6.62 2.62
C GLY A 160 -7.76 6.50 3.80
N ALA A 161 -7.15 7.63 4.15
CA ALA A 161 -6.24 7.74 5.28
C ALA A 161 -6.69 8.88 6.19
N ALA A 162 -6.65 8.67 7.49
CA ALA A 162 -6.90 9.73 8.46
C ALA A 162 -5.72 10.69 8.49
N SER A 163 -5.98 12.00 8.45
CA SER A 163 -4.93 13.02 8.60
C SER A 163 -4.26 13.03 9.99
N THR A 164 -4.93 12.42 10.96
CA THR A 164 -4.46 12.27 12.35
C THR A 164 -3.65 10.99 12.60
N ALA A 165 -3.38 10.21 11.55
CA ALA A 165 -2.59 8.99 11.62
C ALA A 165 -1.35 9.10 10.71
N PRO A 166 -0.31 8.30 10.93
CA PRO A 166 0.82 8.23 10.00
C PRO A 166 0.36 7.73 8.63
N PHE A 167 0.92 8.30 7.56
CA PHE A 167 0.71 7.84 6.20
C PHE A 167 2.04 7.59 5.51
N GLY A 168 2.28 6.35 5.13
CA GLY A 168 3.49 5.94 4.44
C GLY A 168 3.61 4.44 4.44
N GLY A 169 4.48 3.90 3.59
CA GLY A 169 4.69 2.49 3.43
C GLY A 169 6.11 2.06 3.79
N THR A 170 6.32 0.77 3.76
CA THR A 170 7.63 0.13 3.90
C THR A 170 8.16 -0.28 2.52
N GLY A 171 9.42 -0.66 2.44
CA GLY A 171 10.08 -1.10 1.20
C GLY A 171 9.99 -0.04 0.09
N ALA A 172 9.60 -0.46 -1.10
CA ALA A 172 9.46 0.43 -2.26
C ALA A 172 8.29 1.43 -2.14
N SER A 173 7.42 1.29 -1.15
CA SER A 173 6.28 2.17 -0.90
C SER A 173 6.57 3.29 0.10
N GLY A 174 7.80 3.50 0.54
CA GLY A 174 8.10 4.53 1.50
C GLY A 174 9.58 4.93 1.54
N ASN A 175 9.86 5.98 2.30
CA ASN A 175 11.19 6.53 2.53
C ASN A 175 11.56 6.50 4.03
N HIS A 176 10.90 5.66 4.84
CA HIS A 176 11.04 5.57 6.29
C HIS A 176 10.60 6.82 7.07
N ARG A 177 9.88 7.73 6.42
CA ARG A 177 9.36 8.96 7.02
C ARG A 177 7.87 9.07 6.69
N PRO A 178 6.99 8.45 7.49
CA PRO A 178 5.55 8.56 7.28
C PRO A 178 5.10 10.02 7.35
N GLY A 179 4.19 10.39 6.46
CA GLY A 179 3.61 11.72 6.37
C GLY A 179 2.42 11.91 7.30
N ALA A 180 1.52 12.82 6.92
CA ALA A 180 0.35 13.24 7.66
C ALA A 180 0.71 13.72 9.07
N TRP A 181 0.28 13.05 10.15
CA TRP A 181 0.58 13.46 11.52
C TRP A 181 2.07 13.69 11.79
N TYR A 182 2.94 12.84 11.24
CA TYR A 182 4.39 12.91 11.46
C TYR A 182 5.11 13.92 10.56
N ALA A 183 4.40 14.59 9.64
CA ALA A 183 5.05 15.51 8.70
C ALA A 183 5.74 16.70 9.42
N ALA A 184 5.19 17.16 10.53
CA ALA A 184 5.77 18.23 11.32
C ALA A 184 7.16 17.88 11.87
N ASP A 185 7.37 16.62 12.29
CA ASP A 185 8.62 16.19 12.91
C ASP A 185 9.81 16.22 11.95
N TYR A 186 9.59 15.85 10.68
CA TYR A 186 10.68 15.86 9.69
C TYR A 186 10.76 17.12 8.85
N CYS A 187 9.82 18.06 9.00
CA CYS A 187 9.92 19.41 8.42
C CYS A 187 10.81 20.35 9.24
N ALA A 188 11.25 19.92 10.43
CA ALA A 188 12.18 20.65 11.28
C ALA A 188 13.37 19.76 11.67
N TRP A 189 14.53 20.38 11.82
CA TRP A 189 15.71 19.69 12.34
C TRP A 189 15.71 19.79 13.87
N PRO A 190 15.71 18.66 14.61
CA PRO A 190 15.80 18.70 16.07
C PRO A 190 17.18 19.25 16.49
N MET A 191 17.16 20.31 17.27
CA MET A 191 18.36 20.99 17.75
C MET A 191 18.39 20.91 19.28
N ALA A 192 19.50 20.47 19.85
CA ALA A 192 19.77 20.57 21.28
C ALA A 192 20.52 21.86 21.57
N SER A 193 20.15 22.57 22.63
CA SER A 193 20.80 23.79 23.09
C SER A 193 21.02 23.71 24.59
N LEU A 194 22.17 24.19 25.06
CA LEU A 194 22.46 24.44 26.46
C LEU A 194 22.70 25.93 26.61
N GLU A 195 21.88 26.58 27.40
CA GLU A 195 21.86 28.05 27.49
C GLU A 195 22.11 28.52 28.91
N SER A 196 22.89 29.60 29.04
CA SER A 196 23.07 30.34 30.27
C SER A 196 23.10 31.82 29.97
N PRO A 197 22.39 32.68 30.72
CA PRO A 197 22.43 34.13 30.56
C PRO A 197 23.79 34.73 30.91
N THR A 198 24.61 34.00 31.62
CA THR A 198 25.96 34.45 32.05
C THR A 198 26.97 33.36 31.88
N LEU A 199 28.18 33.75 31.51
CA LEU A 199 29.33 32.83 31.50
C LEU A 199 29.84 32.65 32.94
N THR A 200 29.83 31.42 33.40
CA THR A 200 30.34 31.05 34.71
C THR A 200 31.34 29.90 34.59
N LEU A 201 32.39 29.97 35.40
CA LEU A 201 33.29 28.82 35.54
C LEU A 201 32.59 27.69 36.27
N PRO A 202 32.84 26.44 35.87
CA PRO A 202 32.28 25.30 36.60
C PRO A 202 32.83 25.26 38.02
N ALA A 203 32.00 24.77 38.96
CA ALA A 203 32.35 24.67 40.38
C ALA A 203 33.55 23.73 40.62
N SER A 204 33.78 22.79 39.73
CA SER A 204 34.97 21.92 39.69
C SER A 204 35.52 21.83 38.26
N LEU A 205 36.80 21.92 38.14
CA LEU A 205 37.50 21.74 36.90
C LEU A 205 37.78 20.24 36.65
N ASN A 206 37.90 19.89 35.38
CA ASN A 206 38.34 18.53 34.99
C ASN A 206 39.77 18.28 35.54
N PRO A 207 40.10 17.03 35.88
CA PRO A 207 41.45 16.69 36.35
C PRO A 207 42.49 17.13 35.33
N GLY A 208 43.56 17.81 35.81
CA GLY A 208 44.62 18.35 34.95
C GLY A 208 44.40 19.76 34.41
N LEU A 209 43.22 20.37 34.63
CA LEU A 209 42.95 21.78 34.35
C LEU A 209 43.17 22.59 35.62
N ASP A 210 44.16 23.48 35.58
CA ASP A 210 44.42 24.45 36.63
C ASP A 210 44.62 25.85 36.03
N PHE A 211 43.60 26.70 36.17
CA PHE A 211 43.69 28.07 35.68
C PHE A 211 44.50 29.01 36.59
N ARG A 212 44.95 28.56 37.78
CA ARG A 212 45.77 29.31 38.72
C ARG A 212 47.28 29.14 38.49
N ALA A 213 47.67 28.21 37.63
CA ALA A 213 49.07 27.92 37.34
C ALA A 213 49.75 28.98 36.44
N GLY A 214 49.37 30.25 36.55
CA GLY A 214 49.94 31.34 35.82
C GLY A 214 50.04 32.65 36.60
N GLU A 215 49.50 32.69 37.84
CA GLU A 215 49.48 33.92 38.66
C GLU A 215 50.60 33.92 39.73
N ALA A 216 51.70 33.16 39.52
CA ALA A 216 52.82 33.20 40.44
C ALA A 216 54.02 33.90 39.79
N SER A 217 54.08 35.21 39.91
CA SER A 217 55.25 36.08 40.18
C SER A 217 54.92 37.54 39.89
#